data_d25e134608f0b0bac876018f030e5363
#
_entry.id   d25e134608f0b0bac876018f030e5363
#
_cell.length_a   1.000
_cell.length_b   1.000
_cell.length_c   1.000
_cell.angle_alpha   90.00
_cell.angle_beta   90.00
_cell.angle_gamma   90.00
#
_symmetry.space_group_name_H-M   'P 1'
#
loop_
_entity.id
_entity.type
_entity.pdbx_description
1 polymer ?
#
loop_
_entity_poly.entity_id
_entity_poly.type
_entity_poly.pdbx_seq_one_letter_code
_entity_poly.pdbx_strand_id
1 'polypeptide(L)'
;MPTFGSDIAVQLLDHLGIRYMSLNPGASLRGLHDSLVHQKSPEMVLATNEVVAVSIAHGYAKAAGEPMAVGLHDLVGLQSGSLGIYNAWADLVPMMVIGGTGPADAAQRRPWIDWLHATRSHGLQVRDYVKWDDEPVSPKAMVSSLLRASQIPNTSPQGPTFVGLDVLLQEQLVDDSLLSSIAVAAPSRLTAPSADLE
;
A
#
# COMPACT_ATOMS: atom_id res chain seq x y z
N MET A 1 14.83 15.15 14.06
CA MET A 1 14.32 15.79 12.81
C MET A 1 12.82 15.79 12.87
N PRO A 2 12.11 16.67 12.18
CA PRO A 2 10.65 16.55 12.11
C PRO A 2 10.28 15.23 11.44
N THR A 3 9.24 14.56 11.94
CA THR A 3 8.72 13.30 11.40
C THR A 3 7.45 13.58 10.61
N PHE A 4 7.41 13.07 9.39
CA PHE A 4 6.27 13.20 8.49
C PHE A 4 5.41 11.92 8.48
N GLY A 5 4.17 12.04 8.02
CA GLY A 5 3.30 10.87 7.88
C GLY A 5 3.88 9.78 6.97
N SER A 6 4.61 10.16 5.93
CA SER A 6 5.34 9.22 5.07
C SER A 6 6.45 8.47 5.81
N ASP A 7 7.14 9.12 6.75
CA ASP A 7 8.17 8.45 7.57
C ASP A 7 7.55 7.35 8.43
N ILE A 8 6.41 7.65 9.05
CA ILE A 8 5.64 6.68 9.82
C ILE A 8 5.16 5.52 8.92
N ALA A 9 4.68 5.82 7.73
CA ALA A 9 4.22 4.79 6.80
C ALA A 9 5.36 3.84 6.40
N VAL A 10 6.54 4.37 6.07
CA VAL A 10 7.73 3.57 5.69
C VAL A 10 8.25 2.75 6.87
N GLN A 11 8.38 3.36 8.07
CA GLN A 11 8.77 2.65 9.29
C GLN A 11 7.80 1.52 9.63
N LEU A 12 6.50 1.75 9.42
CA LEU A 12 5.49 0.72 9.65
C LEU A 12 5.62 -0.43 8.66
N LEU A 13 5.84 -0.15 7.37
CA LEU A 13 6.07 -1.20 6.37
C LEU A 13 7.27 -2.07 6.73
N ASP A 14 8.38 -1.47 7.15
CA ASP A 14 9.57 -2.19 7.63
C ASP A 14 9.25 -3.05 8.85
N HIS A 15 8.58 -2.47 9.84
CA HIS A 15 8.16 -3.17 11.07
C HIS A 15 7.22 -4.36 10.79
N LEU A 16 6.41 -4.27 9.72
CA LEU A 16 5.52 -5.32 9.25
C LEU A 16 6.24 -6.41 8.42
N GLY A 17 7.55 -6.29 8.22
CA GLY A 17 8.36 -7.26 7.50
C GLY A 17 8.27 -7.13 5.97
N ILE A 18 7.77 -6.02 5.45
CA ILE A 18 7.80 -5.75 4.01
C ILE A 18 9.25 -5.41 3.64
N ARG A 19 9.91 -6.30 2.90
CA ARG A 19 11.32 -6.16 2.53
C ARG A 19 11.55 -5.25 1.35
N TYR A 20 10.61 -5.23 0.40
CA TYR A 20 10.72 -4.48 -0.85
C TYR A 20 9.45 -3.72 -1.15
N MET A 21 9.63 -2.56 -1.78
CA MET A 21 8.54 -1.80 -2.38
C MET A 21 8.88 -1.40 -3.81
N SER A 22 8.12 -1.91 -4.78
CA SER A 22 8.26 -1.51 -6.19
C SER A 22 7.41 -0.28 -6.46
N LEU A 23 7.94 0.67 -7.21
CA LEU A 23 7.18 1.85 -7.65
C LEU A 23 7.78 2.49 -8.90
N ASN A 24 6.92 3.17 -9.64
CA ASN A 24 7.29 4.21 -10.59
C ASN A 24 7.06 5.56 -9.90
N PRO A 25 8.12 6.37 -9.64
CA PRO A 25 7.97 7.62 -8.89
C PRO A 25 7.01 8.59 -9.55
N GLY A 26 6.13 9.18 -8.75
CA GLY A 26 5.16 10.18 -9.20
C GLY A 26 4.80 11.16 -8.09
N ALA A 27 4.23 12.30 -8.47
CA ALA A 27 4.01 13.43 -7.56
C ALA A 27 3.11 13.10 -6.36
N SER A 28 2.17 12.17 -6.48
CA SER A 28 1.30 11.75 -5.37
C SER A 28 1.99 10.81 -4.37
N LEU A 29 3.19 10.31 -4.70
CA LEU A 29 4.00 9.47 -3.84
C LEU A 29 5.28 10.16 -3.36
N ARG A 30 5.42 11.48 -3.55
CA ARG A 30 6.70 12.18 -3.29
C ARG A 30 7.15 12.06 -1.84
N GLY A 31 6.25 12.18 -0.86
CA GLY A 31 6.59 11.99 0.55
C GLY A 31 7.06 10.56 0.82
N LEU A 32 6.29 9.58 0.37
CA LEU A 32 6.63 8.17 0.53
C LEU A 32 7.96 7.80 -0.15
N HIS A 33 8.19 8.30 -1.39
CA HIS A 33 9.43 8.11 -2.13
C HIS A 33 10.63 8.71 -1.39
N ASP A 34 10.50 9.93 -0.87
CA ASP A 34 11.55 10.61 -0.10
C ASP A 34 11.90 9.82 1.18
N SER A 35 10.89 9.40 1.93
CA SER A 35 11.08 8.58 3.14
C SER A 35 11.74 7.23 2.83
N LEU A 36 11.38 6.55 1.74
CA LEU A 36 12.04 5.30 1.31
C LEU A 36 13.52 5.50 0.99
N VAL A 37 13.87 6.60 0.31
CA VAL A 37 15.27 6.93 0.00
C VAL A 37 16.10 7.17 1.27
N HIS A 38 15.52 7.87 2.25
CA HIS A 38 16.22 8.20 3.51
C HIS A 38 16.34 7.00 4.45
N GLN A 39 15.26 6.24 4.62
CA GLN A 39 15.22 5.13 5.59
C GLN A 39 15.84 3.84 5.05
N LYS A 40 15.83 3.64 3.73
CA LYS A 40 16.40 2.49 3.01
C LYS A 40 15.78 1.12 3.33
N SER A 41 14.73 1.08 4.10
CA SER A 41 13.92 -0.10 4.39
C SER A 41 12.45 0.32 4.50
N PRO A 42 11.52 -0.34 3.76
CA PRO A 42 11.77 -1.35 2.72
C PRO A 42 12.71 -0.88 1.60
N GLU A 43 13.44 -1.81 0.99
CA GLU A 43 14.28 -1.49 -0.17
C GLU A 43 13.40 -1.12 -1.37
N MET A 44 13.69 0.04 -1.96
CA MET A 44 12.92 0.55 -3.09
C MET A 44 13.39 -0.09 -4.39
N VAL A 45 12.46 -0.67 -5.14
CA VAL A 45 12.68 -1.22 -6.48
C VAL A 45 12.04 -0.30 -7.51
N LEU A 46 12.87 0.46 -8.23
CA LEU A 46 12.37 1.36 -9.27
C LEU A 46 11.89 0.59 -10.49
N ALA A 47 10.69 0.92 -10.93
CA ALA A 47 10.09 0.39 -12.15
C ALA A 47 9.93 1.49 -13.21
N THR A 48 9.91 1.09 -14.47
CA THR A 48 9.76 2.04 -15.59
C THR A 48 8.32 2.48 -15.83
N ASN A 49 7.37 1.76 -15.27
CA ASN A 49 5.94 2.08 -15.26
C ASN A 49 5.20 1.21 -14.24
N GLU A 50 3.95 1.51 -13.99
CA GLU A 50 3.15 0.85 -12.95
C GLU A 50 2.79 -0.60 -13.31
N VAL A 51 2.65 -0.95 -14.58
CA VAL A 51 2.45 -2.35 -15.01
C VAL A 51 3.63 -3.21 -14.58
N VAL A 52 4.85 -2.70 -14.78
CA VAL A 52 6.09 -3.38 -14.37
C VAL A 52 6.20 -3.42 -12.85
N ALA A 53 5.86 -2.32 -12.15
CA ALA A 53 5.90 -2.28 -10.68
C ALA A 53 5.01 -3.36 -10.05
N VAL A 54 3.77 -3.48 -10.51
CA VAL A 54 2.83 -4.51 -10.03
C VAL A 54 3.31 -5.92 -10.40
N SER A 55 3.86 -6.11 -11.62
CA SER A 55 4.37 -7.41 -12.06
C SER A 55 5.58 -7.87 -11.24
N ILE A 56 6.46 -6.94 -10.84
CA ILE A 56 7.58 -7.23 -9.94
C ILE A 56 7.04 -7.73 -8.59
N ALA A 57 6.11 -7.00 -7.98
CA ALA A 57 5.53 -7.39 -6.68
C ALA A 57 4.81 -8.75 -6.76
N HIS A 58 4.04 -9.00 -7.83
CA HIS A 58 3.37 -10.27 -8.07
C HIS A 58 4.37 -11.42 -8.20
N GLY A 59 5.40 -11.26 -9.06
CA GLY A 59 6.43 -12.28 -9.28
C GLY A 59 7.24 -12.56 -8.03
N TYR A 60 7.63 -11.52 -7.28
CA TYR A 60 8.33 -11.66 -6.00
C TYR A 60 7.50 -12.47 -4.99
N ALA A 61 6.23 -12.10 -4.79
CA ALA A 61 5.38 -12.79 -3.83
C ALA A 61 5.17 -14.26 -4.18
N LYS A 62 5.05 -14.61 -5.46
CA LYS A 62 4.98 -16.01 -5.92
C LYS A 62 6.29 -16.78 -5.67
N ALA A 63 7.42 -16.14 -5.86
CA ALA A 63 8.72 -16.80 -5.74
C ALA A 63 9.20 -16.91 -4.28
N ALA A 64 9.00 -15.86 -3.49
CA ALA A 64 9.47 -15.79 -2.10
C ALA A 64 8.45 -16.34 -1.09
N GLY A 65 7.16 -16.39 -1.43
CA GLY A 65 6.09 -16.73 -0.48
C GLY A 65 5.80 -15.61 0.53
N GLU A 66 6.29 -14.40 0.28
CA GLU A 66 6.17 -13.24 1.15
C GLU A 66 5.53 -12.06 0.37
N PRO A 67 4.70 -11.24 1.00
CA PRO A 67 4.10 -10.08 0.33
C PRO A 67 5.17 -9.03 -0.01
N MET A 68 4.95 -8.33 -1.11
CA MET A 68 5.69 -7.13 -1.47
C MET A 68 4.73 -5.94 -1.55
N ALA A 69 5.20 -4.76 -1.18
CA ALA A 69 4.45 -3.53 -1.40
C ALA A 69 4.67 -3.00 -2.82
N VAL A 70 3.67 -2.33 -3.37
CA VAL A 70 3.77 -1.62 -4.65
C VAL A 70 3.13 -0.25 -4.55
N GLY A 71 3.85 0.79 -5.00
CA GLY A 71 3.39 2.17 -5.05
C GLY A 71 2.89 2.53 -6.45
N LEU A 72 1.67 3.06 -6.54
CA LEU A 72 1.04 3.47 -7.80
C LEU A 72 0.70 4.96 -7.77
N HIS A 73 1.14 5.68 -8.82
CA HIS A 73 0.89 7.11 -8.89
C HIS A 73 -0.53 7.41 -9.31
N ASP A 74 -1.32 7.87 -8.33
CA ASP A 74 -2.67 8.40 -8.49
C ASP A 74 -3.60 7.51 -9.34
N LEU A 75 -4.58 8.12 -9.99
CA LEU A 75 -5.54 7.46 -10.87
C LEU A 75 -4.87 6.73 -12.03
N VAL A 76 -3.97 7.40 -12.73
CA VAL A 76 -3.36 6.87 -13.97
C VAL A 76 -2.48 5.64 -13.70
N GLY A 77 -1.73 5.65 -12.59
CA GLY A 77 -0.92 4.52 -12.18
C GLY A 77 -1.77 3.33 -11.73
N LEU A 78 -2.85 3.60 -10.99
CA LEU A 78 -3.78 2.56 -10.58
C LEU A 78 -4.48 1.91 -11.78
N GLN A 79 -4.92 2.71 -12.76
CA GLN A 79 -5.50 2.20 -14.01
C GLN A 79 -4.49 1.36 -14.80
N SER A 80 -3.25 1.83 -14.93
CA SER A 80 -2.19 1.10 -15.62
C SER A 80 -1.86 -0.21 -14.93
N GLY A 81 -1.78 -0.23 -13.59
CA GLY A 81 -1.47 -1.42 -12.80
C GLY A 81 -2.64 -2.37 -12.58
N SER A 82 -3.86 -1.97 -12.93
CA SER A 82 -5.11 -2.65 -12.59
C SER A 82 -5.15 -4.13 -13.01
N LEU A 83 -4.74 -4.44 -14.25
CA LEU A 83 -4.68 -5.81 -14.75
C LEU A 83 -3.70 -6.67 -13.94
N GLY A 84 -2.57 -6.10 -13.52
CA GLY A 84 -1.60 -6.81 -12.67
C GLY A 84 -2.16 -7.12 -11.28
N ILE A 85 -2.95 -6.20 -10.70
CA ILE A 85 -3.66 -6.41 -9.42
C ILE A 85 -4.70 -7.52 -9.57
N TYR A 86 -5.47 -7.51 -10.68
CA TYR A 86 -6.41 -8.58 -11.00
C TYR A 86 -5.71 -9.94 -11.14
N ASN A 87 -4.54 -10.00 -11.79
CA ASN A 87 -3.77 -11.22 -11.90
C ASN A 87 -3.33 -11.74 -10.52
N ALA A 88 -2.89 -10.86 -9.62
CA ALA A 88 -2.55 -11.25 -8.24
C ALA A 88 -3.78 -11.76 -7.46
N TRP A 89 -4.96 -11.16 -7.69
CA TRP A 89 -6.22 -11.63 -7.15
C TRP A 89 -6.57 -13.05 -7.67
N ALA A 90 -6.51 -13.26 -8.97
CA ALA A 90 -6.83 -14.55 -9.59
C ALA A 90 -5.85 -15.67 -9.17
N ASP A 91 -4.59 -15.32 -8.98
CA ASP A 91 -3.53 -16.23 -8.53
C ASP A 91 -3.48 -16.43 -7.00
N LEU A 92 -4.34 -15.74 -6.25
CA LEU A 92 -4.35 -15.75 -4.77
C LEU A 92 -2.99 -15.34 -4.18
N VAL A 93 -2.36 -14.33 -4.75
CA VAL A 93 -1.03 -13.85 -4.35
C VAL A 93 -1.15 -12.65 -3.41
N PRO A 94 -0.51 -12.67 -2.24
CA PRO A 94 -0.54 -11.55 -1.30
C PRO A 94 0.25 -10.37 -1.85
N MET A 95 -0.37 -9.20 -1.90
CA MET A 95 0.26 -7.96 -2.35
C MET A 95 -0.35 -6.78 -1.60
N MET A 96 0.49 -5.83 -1.20
CA MET A 96 0.04 -4.60 -0.57
C MET A 96 0.16 -3.45 -1.57
N VAL A 97 -0.96 -3.00 -2.12
CA VAL A 97 -1.01 -1.90 -3.09
C VAL A 97 -1.22 -0.58 -2.35
N ILE A 98 -0.32 0.37 -2.55
CA ILE A 98 -0.41 1.73 -2.02
C ILE A 98 -0.59 2.68 -3.20
N GLY A 99 -1.78 3.23 -3.35
CA GLY A 99 -2.07 4.27 -4.34
C GLY A 99 -1.82 5.65 -3.74
N GLY A 100 -0.89 6.44 -4.30
CA GLY A 100 -0.81 7.84 -3.92
C GLY A 100 -2.04 8.57 -4.45
N THR A 101 -2.70 9.37 -3.62
CA THR A 101 -3.87 10.14 -4.03
C THR A 101 -3.64 11.63 -3.86
N GLY A 102 -4.33 12.44 -4.66
CA GLY A 102 -4.41 13.89 -4.45
C GLY A 102 -5.16 14.20 -3.15
N PRO A 103 -5.13 15.49 -2.69
CA PRO A 103 -5.78 15.87 -1.44
C PRO A 103 -7.26 15.49 -1.39
N ALA A 104 -7.66 14.78 -0.33
CA ALA A 104 -9.06 14.52 -0.02
C ALA A 104 -9.81 15.83 0.24
N ASP A 105 -9.16 16.77 0.94
CA ASP A 105 -9.65 18.14 1.09
C ASP A 105 -9.56 18.90 -0.24
N ALA A 106 -10.72 19.12 -0.85
CA ALA A 106 -10.84 19.82 -2.12
C ALA A 106 -10.25 21.24 -2.10
N ALA A 107 -10.22 21.92 -0.93
CA ALA A 107 -9.64 23.24 -0.78
C ALA A 107 -8.10 23.25 -0.92
N GLN A 108 -7.47 22.12 -0.69
CA GLN A 108 -6.03 21.94 -0.80
C GLN A 108 -5.57 21.45 -2.18
N ARG A 109 -6.50 21.11 -3.06
CA ARG A 109 -6.20 20.62 -4.41
C ARG A 109 -5.64 21.73 -5.30
N ARG A 110 -4.53 21.43 -5.95
CA ARG A 110 -3.95 22.30 -6.98
C ARG A 110 -4.82 22.23 -8.24
N PRO A 111 -5.38 23.36 -8.74
CA PRO A 111 -6.43 23.35 -9.79
C PRO A 111 -6.03 22.66 -11.09
N TRP A 112 -4.74 22.68 -11.41
CA TRP A 112 -4.21 22.26 -12.72
C TRP A 112 -3.64 20.83 -12.73
N ILE A 113 -3.54 20.15 -11.58
CA ILE A 113 -3.01 18.78 -11.55
C ILE A 113 -3.87 17.85 -10.68
N ASP A 114 -4.16 18.20 -9.43
CA ASP A 114 -4.86 17.28 -8.53
C ASP A 114 -6.30 17.01 -8.98
N TRP A 115 -6.94 17.99 -9.64
CA TRP A 115 -8.27 17.80 -10.22
C TRP A 115 -8.29 16.93 -11.49
N LEU A 116 -7.16 16.82 -12.20
CA LEU A 116 -7.05 15.99 -13.39
C LEU A 116 -6.69 14.53 -13.06
N HIS A 117 -6.03 14.31 -11.95
CA HIS A 117 -5.55 12.99 -11.55
C HIS A 117 -6.43 12.34 -10.49
N ALA A 118 -7.12 13.12 -9.65
CA ALA A 118 -7.93 12.58 -8.58
C ALA A 118 -9.30 12.10 -9.06
N THR A 119 -9.74 10.96 -8.58
CA THR A 119 -11.13 10.51 -8.65
C THR A 119 -11.84 10.70 -7.32
N ARG A 120 -13.13 10.38 -7.29
CA ARG A 120 -13.94 10.45 -6.07
C ARG A 120 -13.46 9.45 -5.02
N SER A 121 -13.05 8.26 -5.46
CA SER A 121 -12.43 7.22 -4.65
C SER A 121 -11.61 6.33 -5.58
N HIS A 122 -10.34 6.13 -5.23
CA HIS A 122 -9.43 5.29 -6.01
C HIS A 122 -9.70 3.81 -5.75
N GLY A 123 -10.01 3.45 -4.51
CA GLY A 123 -10.32 2.08 -4.11
C GLY A 123 -11.48 1.46 -4.89
N LEU A 124 -12.47 2.27 -5.30
CA LEU A 124 -13.60 1.78 -6.12
C LEU A 124 -13.17 1.17 -7.45
N GLN A 125 -12.01 1.53 -8.01
CA GLN A 125 -11.53 1.01 -9.28
C GLN A 125 -11.04 -0.43 -9.19
N VAL A 126 -10.62 -0.86 -8.01
CA VAL A 126 -10.01 -2.18 -7.78
C VAL A 126 -10.80 -3.04 -6.79
N ARG A 127 -11.86 -2.52 -6.22
CA ARG A 127 -12.63 -3.15 -5.13
C ARG A 127 -13.09 -4.57 -5.44
N ASP A 128 -13.42 -4.87 -6.69
CA ASP A 128 -13.92 -6.18 -7.09
C ASP A 128 -12.82 -7.27 -7.15
N TYR A 129 -11.54 -6.85 -7.12
CA TYR A 129 -10.39 -7.74 -7.21
C TYR A 129 -9.26 -7.39 -6.22
N VAL A 130 -9.64 -6.84 -5.07
CA VAL A 130 -8.81 -6.77 -3.87
C VAL A 130 -9.61 -7.35 -2.69
N LYS A 131 -8.93 -7.89 -1.70
CA LYS A 131 -9.58 -8.42 -0.50
C LYS A 131 -10.14 -7.33 0.40
N TRP A 132 -9.55 -6.15 0.33
CA TRP A 132 -9.92 -5.01 1.15
C TRP A 132 -9.29 -3.73 0.58
N ASP A 133 -10.01 -2.62 0.69
CA ASP A 133 -9.55 -1.30 0.30
C ASP A 133 -9.91 -0.27 1.38
N ASP A 134 -9.07 0.76 1.52
CA ASP A 134 -9.33 1.92 2.38
C ASP A 134 -8.61 3.17 1.89
N GLU A 135 -9.14 4.34 2.23
CA GLU A 135 -8.58 5.64 1.93
C GLU A 135 -8.58 6.49 3.22
N PRO A 136 -7.59 6.29 4.12
CA PRO A 136 -7.55 6.98 5.41
C PRO A 136 -7.33 8.48 5.27
N VAL A 137 -7.99 9.25 6.15
CA VAL A 137 -7.94 10.73 6.14
C VAL A 137 -7.26 11.32 7.38
N SER A 138 -6.62 10.50 8.20
CA SER A 138 -5.85 10.96 9.36
C SER A 138 -4.66 10.06 9.64
N PRO A 139 -3.60 10.56 10.33
CA PRO A 139 -2.41 9.73 10.63
C PRO A 139 -2.73 8.45 11.41
N LYS A 140 -3.62 8.50 12.39
CA LYS A 140 -4.05 7.30 13.13
C LYS A 140 -4.81 6.31 12.26
N ALA A 141 -5.69 6.79 11.38
CA ALA A 141 -6.39 5.94 10.42
C ALA A 141 -5.40 5.32 9.43
N MET A 142 -4.42 6.07 8.93
CA MET A 142 -3.36 5.58 8.05
C MET A 142 -2.61 4.41 8.68
N VAL A 143 -2.17 4.53 9.92
CA VAL A 143 -1.51 3.44 10.65
C VAL A 143 -2.41 2.21 10.75
N SER A 144 -3.68 2.39 11.13
CA SER A 144 -4.64 1.29 11.23
C SER A 144 -4.90 0.63 9.87
N SER A 145 -4.98 1.42 8.80
CA SER A 145 -5.22 0.92 7.44
C SER A 145 -4.02 0.12 6.91
N LEU A 146 -2.80 0.62 7.12
CA LEU A 146 -1.58 -0.09 6.71
C LEU A 146 -1.40 -1.40 7.50
N LEU A 147 -1.73 -1.43 8.80
CA LEU A 147 -1.76 -2.67 9.59
C LEU A 147 -2.72 -3.69 9.00
N ARG A 148 -3.95 -3.31 8.69
CA ARG A 148 -4.95 -4.20 8.07
C ARG A 148 -4.51 -4.65 6.69
N ALA A 149 -3.99 -3.73 5.89
CA ALA A 149 -3.50 -4.01 4.54
C ALA A 149 -2.31 -4.97 4.51
N SER A 150 -1.57 -5.14 5.60
CA SER A 150 -0.51 -6.14 5.71
C SER A 150 -1.01 -7.50 6.22
N GLN A 151 -2.04 -7.52 7.05
CA GLN A 151 -2.57 -8.76 7.65
C GLN A 151 -3.53 -9.49 6.71
N ILE A 152 -4.44 -8.76 6.08
CA ILE A 152 -5.49 -9.32 5.23
C ILE A 152 -4.95 -10.07 4.01
N PRO A 153 -3.91 -9.59 3.27
CA PRO A 153 -3.34 -10.31 2.15
C PRO A 153 -2.84 -11.70 2.50
N ASN A 154 -2.27 -11.83 3.69
CA ASN A 154 -1.64 -13.06 4.19
C ASN A 154 -2.64 -14.04 4.82
N THR A 155 -3.89 -13.64 5.02
CA THR A 155 -4.96 -14.51 5.52
C THR A 155 -5.58 -15.29 4.37
N SER A 156 -5.71 -16.61 4.49
CA SER A 156 -6.28 -17.46 3.44
C SER A 156 -7.78 -17.18 3.21
N PRO A 157 -8.29 -17.22 1.96
CA PRO A 157 -7.50 -17.23 0.72
C PRO A 157 -6.70 -15.94 0.57
N GLN A 158 -5.42 -16.06 0.16
CA GLN A 158 -4.56 -14.89 -0.01
C GLN A 158 -5.00 -14.01 -1.19
N GLY A 159 -4.51 -12.78 -1.25
CA GLY A 159 -4.83 -11.86 -2.34
C GLY A 159 -4.40 -10.43 -2.05
N PRO A 160 -4.48 -9.53 -3.02
CA PRO A 160 -4.06 -8.13 -2.87
C PRO A 160 -4.98 -7.33 -1.96
N THR A 161 -4.43 -6.26 -1.37
CA THR A 161 -5.18 -5.18 -0.71
C THR A 161 -4.79 -3.84 -1.29
N PHE A 162 -5.62 -2.82 -1.11
CA PHE A 162 -5.38 -1.46 -1.57
C PHE A 162 -5.52 -0.45 -0.43
N VAL A 163 -4.56 0.49 -0.34
CA VAL A 163 -4.65 1.68 0.52
C VAL A 163 -4.39 2.93 -0.30
N GLY A 164 -5.36 3.82 -0.37
CA GLY A 164 -5.20 5.15 -0.94
C GLY A 164 -4.51 6.08 0.06
N LEU A 165 -3.29 6.54 -0.24
CA LEU A 165 -2.50 7.37 0.66
C LEU A 165 -2.48 8.81 0.18
N ASP A 166 -3.26 9.65 0.84
CA ASP A 166 -3.36 11.09 0.55
C ASP A 166 -2.00 11.78 0.67
N VAL A 167 -1.65 12.60 -0.31
CA VAL A 167 -0.40 13.35 -0.34
C VAL A 167 -0.25 14.29 0.87
N LEU A 168 -1.34 14.85 1.39
CA LEU A 168 -1.29 15.70 2.60
C LEU A 168 -0.96 14.88 3.85
N LEU A 169 -1.47 13.65 3.96
CA LEU A 169 -1.09 12.75 5.06
C LEU A 169 0.39 12.38 5.00
N GLN A 170 0.93 12.18 3.79
CA GLN A 170 2.34 11.90 3.60
C GLN A 170 3.23 13.06 4.08
N GLU A 171 2.78 14.31 3.83
CA GLU A 171 3.56 15.54 4.09
C GLU A 171 3.21 16.20 5.44
N GLN A 172 2.24 15.69 6.17
CA GLN A 172 1.85 16.20 7.48
C GLN A 172 2.91 15.86 8.53
N LEU A 173 3.28 16.84 9.36
CA LEU A 173 4.06 16.59 10.57
C LEU A 173 3.25 15.79 11.58
N VAL A 174 3.86 14.76 12.12
CA VAL A 174 3.23 13.82 13.05
C VAL A 174 4.11 13.55 14.26
N ASP A 175 3.51 13.01 15.33
CA ASP A 175 4.21 12.60 16.53
C ASP A 175 4.75 11.15 16.34
N ASP A 176 6.02 10.94 16.69
CA ASP A 176 6.69 9.63 16.62
C ASP A 176 6.00 8.56 17.50
N SER A 177 5.25 8.99 18.51
CA SER A 177 4.51 8.08 19.38
C SER A 177 3.40 7.29 18.66
N LEU A 178 3.04 7.65 17.44
CA LEU A 178 2.06 6.90 16.64
C LEU A 178 2.42 5.42 16.44
N LEU A 179 3.72 5.09 16.43
CA LEU A 179 4.21 3.71 16.29
C LEU A 179 4.40 2.99 17.63
N SER A 180 4.48 3.72 18.75
CA SER A 180 4.87 3.14 20.05
C SER A 180 3.85 2.16 20.66
N SER A 181 2.62 2.13 20.15
CA SER A 181 1.54 1.26 20.66
C SER A 181 1.11 0.17 19.68
N ILE A 182 1.89 -0.06 18.60
CA ILE A 182 1.49 -1.01 17.56
C ILE A 182 1.85 -2.44 17.98
N ALA A 183 0.83 -3.29 18.11
CA ALA A 183 1.00 -4.73 18.20
C ALA A 183 0.71 -5.38 16.85
N VAL A 184 1.72 -6.00 16.25
CA VAL A 184 1.56 -6.77 15.02
C VAL A 184 1.13 -8.19 15.40
N ALA A 185 -0.10 -8.57 15.03
CA ALA A 185 -0.56 -9.94 15.18
C ALA A 185 -0.24 -10.75 13.92
N ALA A 186 0.24 -11.96 14.10
CA ALA A 186 0.40 -12.89 12.98
C ALA A 186 -0.98 -13.23 12.36
N PRO A 187 -1.06 -13.45 11.04
CA PRO A 187 -2.28 -13.91 10.40
C PRO A 187 -2.76 -15.22 11.01
N SER A 188 -4.08 -15.35 11.21
CA SER A 188 -4.67 -16.61 11.65
C SER A 188 -4.48 -17.69 10.58
N ARG A 189 -3.97 -18.85 10.98
CA ARG A 189 -3.89 -20.02 10.10
C ARG A 189 -5.24 -20.75 10.14
N LEU A 190 -5.81 -21.02 8.98
CA LEU A 190 -6.93 -21.93 8.85
C LEU A 190 -6.38 -23.36 8.89
N THR A 191 -6.90 -24.17 9.77
CA THR A 191 -6.62 -25.62 9.82
C THR A 191 -7.93 -26.37 9.57
N ALA A 192 -7.86 -27.49 8.87
CA ALA A 192 -8.98 -28.40 8.79
C ALA A 192 -9.34 -28.92 10.20
N PRO A 193 -10.62 -29.21 10.48
CA PRO A 193 -11.01 -29.92 11.68
C PRO A 193 -10.20 -31.24 11.82
N SER A 194 -9.84 -31.61 13.03
CA SER A 194 -9.00 -32.82 13.25
C SER A 194 -9.65 -34.09 12.69
N ALA A 195 -10.99 -34.16 12.61
CA ALA A 195 -11.73 -35.25 12.00
C ALA A 195 -11.56 -35.37 10.48
N ASP A 196 -11.14 -34.29 9.79
CA ASP A 196 -10.94 -34.26 8.34
C ASP A 196 -9.46 -34.53 7.96
N LEU A 197 -8.60 -34.79 8.95
CA LEU A 197 -7.16 -35.05 8.78
C LEU A 197 -6.80 -36.54 8.90
N GLU A 198 -7.76 -37.41 9.20
CA GLU A 198 -7.64 -38.89 9.21
C GLU A 198 -8.08 -39.46 7.84
#